data_1bbb81fc81d16091c977550c64de44bc
#
_entry.id   1bbb81fc81d16091c977550c64de44bc
#
_cell.length_a   1.000
_cell.length_b   1.000
_cell.length_c   1.000
_cell.angle_alpha   90.00
_cell.angle_beta   90.00
_cell.angle_gamma   90.00
#
_symmetry.space_group_name_H-M   'P 1'
#
loop_
_entity.id
_entity.type
_entity.pdbx_description
1 polymer ?
#
loop_
_entity_poly.entity_id
_entity_poly.type
_entity_poly.pdbx_seq_one_letter_code
_entity_poly.pdbx_strand_id
1 'polypeptide(L)'
;SDTWWRKLKQGTGVKGIFWDPALRDGLGDIAIRSMDLLMLYWEPGVEDIQDSANFFSLALADNDRLTARWPQLKGKAGSSGITVGQYVSDQNIDTSEKSVVVDWYYKREKPGSQTVVHYCKFCNGVVLYASENDPALAERGFYDHGRYPFVFDALFMEEDSPAGFGYIDVMKECQTAIDKMNHAMDENVLLSSRQRYVLSDTAGVNEEELTDLSRDIIHVVGRLNDDSFRPLQTAGLQGNSLSYRNSRIEELKEISGNRDMAQ
;
A
#
# COMPACT_ATOMS: atom_id res chain seq x y z
N SER A 1 -8.44 1.72 -17.22
CA SER A 1 -7.02 1.98 -16.94
C SER A 1 -6.67 1.88 -15.45
N ASP A 2 -7.46 2.44 -14.52
CA ASP A 2 -7.19 2.36 -13.06
C ASP A 2 -7.10 0.94 -12.51
N THR A 3 -8.03 0.08 -12.89
CA THR A 3 -8.03 -1.32 -12.45
C THR A 3 -6.77 -2.04 -12.90
N TRP A 4 -6.33 -1.80 -14.15
CA TRP A 4 -5.09 -2.36 -14.67
C TRP A 4 -3.87 -1.87 -13.92
N TRP A 5 -3.82 -0.58 -13.60
CA TRP A 5 -2.74 0.01 -12.81
C TRP A 5 -2.68 -0.55 -11.39
N ARG A 6 -3.84 -0.74 -10.75
CA ARG A 6 -3.94 -1.40 -9.45
C ARG A 6 -3.47 -2.85 -9.51
N LYS A 7 -3.89 -3.60 -10.54
CA LYS A 7 -3.46 -4.98 -10.79
C LYS A 7 -1.94 -5.09 -10.88
N LEU A 8 -1.28 -4.20 -11.62
CA LEU A 8 0.18 -4.20 -11.74
C LEU A 8 0.89 -3.89 -10.42
N LYS A 9 0.37 -2.93 -9.64
CA LYS A 9 1.01 -2.52 -8.38
C LYS A 9 0.70 -3.44 -7.21
N GLN A 10 -0.58 -3.72 -6.99
CA GLN A 10 -1.10 -4.41 -5.81
C GLN A 10 -1.39 -5.89 -6.06
N GLY A 11 -1.17 -6.36 -7.28
CA GLY A 11 -1.42 -7.73 -7.69
C GLY A 11 -2.85 -8.02 -8.08
N THR A 12 -3.84 -7.24 -7.65
CA THR A 12 -5.24 -7.52 -7.92
C THR A 12 -5.99 -6.25 -8.25
N GLY A 13 -6.68 -6.27 -9.37
CA GLY A 13 -7.64 -5.25 -9.76
C GLY A 13 -9.05 -5.76 -9.52
N VAL A 14 -9.88 -4.98 -8.83
CA VAL A 14 -11.26 -5.36 -8.55
C VAL A 14 -12.22 -4.40 -9.23
N LYS A 15 -13.24 -4.96 -9.89
CA LYS A 15 -14.37 -4.22 -10.48
C LYS A 15 -15.65 -4.57 -9.74
N GLY A 16 -16.38 -3.53 -9.33
CA GLY A 16 -17.75 -3.66 -8.87
C GLY A 16 -18.72 -3.32 -10.00
N ILE A 17 -19.76 -4.11 -10.15
CA ILE A 17 -20.78 -3.99 -11.19
C ILE A 17 -22.12 -3.71 -10.52
N PHE A 18 -22.62 -2.50 -10.68
CA PHE A 18 -23.82 -2.05 -9.99
C PHE A 18 -24.83 -1.43 -10.96
N TRP A 19 -26.10 -1.44 -10.60
CA TRP A 19 -27.11 -0.66 -11.27
C TRP A 19 -27.06 0.79 -10.78
N ASP A 20 -26.95 1.75 -11.68
CA ASP A 20 -27.01 3.17 -11.35
C ASP A 20 -28.23 3.80 -12.04
N PRO A 21 -29.28 4.16 -11.28
CA PRO A 21 -30.52 4.69 -11.86
C PRO A 21 -30.37 6.11 -12.43
N ALA A 22 -29.26 6.82 -12.14
CA ALA A 22 -29.03 8.17 -12.63
C ALA A 22 -28.41 8.19 -14.03
N LEU A 23 -27.90 7.06 -14.52
CA LEU A 23 -27.31 6.99 -15.86
C LEU A 23 -28.42 7.09 -16.94
N ARG A 24 -28.02 7.49 -18.15
CA ARG A 24 -28.89 7.64 -19.34
C ARG A 24 -30.13 8.50 -19.06
N ASP A 25 -29.90 9.69 -18.51
CA ASP A 25 -30.96 10.67 -18.22
C ASP A 25 -32.08 10.12 -17.31
N GLY A 26 -31.71 9.23 -16.37
CA GLY A 26 -32.63 8.65 -15.40
C GLY A 26 -33.27 7.32 -15.82
N LEU A 27 -32.92 6.78 -16.98
CA LEU A 27 -33.37 5.44 -17.40
C LEU A 27 -32.62 4.33 -16.64
N GLY A 28 -31.44 4.66 -16.10
CA GLY A 28 -30.55 3.72 -15.43
C GLY A 28 -29.69 2.91 -16.40
N ASP A 29 -28.52 2.50 -15.94
CA ASP A 29 -27.62 1.60 -16.66
C ASP A 29 -26.67 0.90 -15.69
N ILE A 30 -25.90 -0.05 -16.20
CA ILE A 30 -24.85 -0.75 -15.45
C ILE A 30 -23.66 0.18 -15.29
N ALA A 31 -23.30 0.46 -14.04
CA ALA A 31 -22.10 1.18 -13.66
C ALA A 31 -20.99 0.19 -13.27
N ILE A 32 -19.84 0.29 -13.94
CA ILE A 32 -18.64 -0.47 -13.58
C ILE A 32 -17.68 0.47 -12.85
N ARG A 33 -17.36 0.13 -11.60
CA ARG A 33 -16.48 0.94 -10.75
C ARG A 33 -15.23 0.16 -10.37
N SER A 34 -14.09 0.83 -10.32
CA SER A 34 -12.88 0.27 -9.73
C SER A 34 -13.00 0.30 -8.21
N MET A 35 -12.83 -0.86 -7.57
CA MET A 35 -12.89 -1.02 -6.13
C MET A 35 -11.49 -1.00 -5.52
N ASP A 36 -11.39 -0.56 -4.28
CA ASP A 36 -10.14 -0.64 -3.53
C ASP A 36 -10.08 -1.99 -2.82
N LEU A 37 -9.05 -2.79 -3.13
CA LEU A 37 -8.86 -4.12 -2.55
C LEU A 37 -8.79 -4.08 -1.02
N LEU A 38 -8.17 -3.03 -0.45
CA LEU A 38 -8.02 -2.88 0.99
C LEU A 38 -9.33 -2.59 1.74
N MET A 39 -10.39 -2.26 1.00
CA MET A 39 -11.73 -2.03 1.55
C MET A 39 -12.66 -3.23 1.36
N LEU A 40 -12.15 -4.34 0.86
CA LEU A 40 -12.92 -5.56 0.59
C LEU A 40 -12.47 -6.68 1.53
N TYR A 41 -13.42 -7.39 2.08
CA TYR A 41 -13.17 -8.48 3.03
C TYR A 41 -14.04 -9.69 2.67
N TRP A 42 -13.45 -10.87 2.75
CA TRP A 42 -14.06 -12.15 2.46
C TRP A 42 -13.58 -13.22 3.44
N GLU A 43 -14.10 -14.42 3.36
CA GLU A 43 -13.67 -15.53 4.18
C GLU A 43 -12.29 -16.05 3.75
N PRO A 44 -11.43 -16.42 4.70
CA PRO A 44 -10.13 -17.00 4.38
C PRO A 44 -10.27 -18.38 3.72
N GLY A 45 -9.30 -18.73 2.87
CA GLY A 45 -9.24 -20.06 2.26
C GLY A 45 -10.17 -20.25 1.05
N VAL A 46 -10.64 -19.17 0.43
CA VAL A 46 -11.43 -19.23 -0.82
C VAL A 46 -10.60 -18.72 -1.99
N GLU A 47 -10.57 -19.45 -3.09
CA GLU A 47 -9.89 -19.06 -4.33
C GLU A 47 -10.78 -18.17 -5.22
N ASP A 48 -12.07 -18.49 -5.32
CA ASP A 48 -13.06 -17.64 -6.00
C ASP A 48 -13.90 -16.90 -4.96
N ILE A 49 -14.00 -15.57 -5.10
CA ILE A 49 -14.84 -14.75 -4.24
C ILE A 49 -16.30 -15.25 -4.24
N GLN A 50 -16.71 -15.91 -5.31
CA GLN A 50 -18.06 -16.47 -5.42
C GLN A 50 -18.27 -17.68 -4.50
N ASP A 51 -17.23 -18.27 -3.94
CA ASP A 51 -17.34 -19.39 -2.98
C ASP A 51 -17.40 -18.93 -1.52
N SER A 52 -17.07 -17.65 -1.26
CA SER A 52 -17.21 -17.06 0.07
C SER A 52 -18.69 -16.97 0.47
N ALA A 53 -19.01 -17.38 1.70
CA ALA A 53 -20.38 -17.23 2.22
C ALA A 53 -20.69 -15.80 2.61
N ASN A 54 -19.66 -15.01 2.98
CA ASN A 54 -19.77 -13.61 3.38
C ASN A 54 -18.78 -12.74 2.61
N PHE A 55 -19.22 -11.56 2.19
CA PHE A 55 -18.40 -10.57 1.53
C PHE A 55 -18.74 -9.17 2.02
N PHE A 56 -17.73 -8.39 2.38
CA PHE A 56 -17.91 -7.04 2.90
C PHE A 56 -17.17 -6.03 2.01
N SER A 57 -17.84 -4.93 1.73
CA SER A 57 -17.23 -3.75 1.12
C SER A 57 -17.41 -2.56 2.07
N LEU A 58 -16.31 -1.92 2.41
CA LEU A 58 -16.28 -0.79 3.33
C LEU A 58 -16.13 0.51 2.56
N ALA A 59 -16.79 1.56 3.03
CA ALA A 59 -16.65 2.91 2.48
C ALA A 59 -16.66 3.93 3.62
N LEU A 60 -15.78 4.93 3.52
CA LEU A 60 -15.77 6.07 4.42
C LEU A 60 -16.74 7.13 3.90
N ALA A 61 -17.65 7.60 4.73
CA ALA A 61 -18.65 8.59 4.34
C ALA A 61 -18.82 9.67 5.42
N ASP A 62 -19.12 10.89 4.99
CA ASP A 62 -19.30 12.04 5.86
C ASP A 62 -20.59 11.88 6.70
N ASN A 63 -20.51 12.18 7.98
CA ASN A 63 -21.60 12.03 8.93
C ASN A 63 -22.82 12.87 8.55
N ASP A 64 -22.61 14.08 8.04
CA ASP A 64 -23.70 14.99 7.61
C ASP A 64 -24.49 14.38 6.45
N ARG A 65 -23.79 13.83 5.44
CA ARG A 65 -24.43 13.16 4.31
C ARG A 65 -25.15 11.88 4.73
N LEU A 66 -24.55 11.14 5.66
CA LEU A 66 -25.16 9.92 6.19
C LEU A 66 -26.43 10.23 6.99
N THR A 67 -26.40 11.21 7.88
CA THR A 67 -27.56 11.58 8.71
C THR A 67 -28.66 12.25 7.90
N ALA A 68 -28.32 13.01 6.85
CA ALA A 68 -29.29 13.55 5.91
C ALA A 68 -30.04 12.46 5.13
N ARG A 69 -29.31 11.42 4.68
CA ARG A 69 -29.91 10.32 3.93
C ARG A 69 -30.59 9.28 4.84
N TRP A 70 -30.04 9.07 6.04
CA TRP A 70 -30.44 8.05 7.00
C TRP A 70 -30.67 8.68 8.39
N PRO A 71 -31.83 9.28 8.64
CA PRO A 71 -32.11 9.99 9.92
C PRO A 71 -31.93 9.13 11.18
N GLN A 72 -32.01 7.81 11.04
CA GLN A 72 -31.79 6.84 12.13
C GLN A 72 -30.35 6.83 12.67
N LEU A 73 -29.39 7.41 11.94
CA LEU A 73 -28.02 7.58 12.38
C LEU A 73 -27.78 8.84 13.22
N LYS A 74 -28.78 9.71 13.35
CA LYS A 74 -28.63 10.96 14.10
C LYS A 74 -28.22 10.66 15.55
N GLY A 75 -27.08 11.21 15.97
CA GLY A 75 -26.48 10.97 17.28
C GLY A 75 -25.72 9.63 17.44
N LYS A 76 -25.66 8.80 16.37
CA LYS A 76 -24.92 7.53 16.35
C LYS A 76 -23.78 7.53 15.29
N ALA A 77 -23.79 8.49 14.38
CA ALA A 77 -22.69 8.69 13.44
C ALA A 77 -21.48 9.29 14.18
N GLY A 78 -20.29 8.76 13.93
CA GLY A 78 -19.06 9.25 14.54
C GLY A 78 -17.85 8.41 14.14
N SER A 79 -16.67 8.98 14.28
CA SER A 79 -15.40 8.35 13.93
C SER A 79 -14.90 7.31 14.95
N SER A 80 -15.55 7.18 16.11
CA SER A 80 -15.12 6.29 17.19
C SER A 80 -15.14 4.80 16.85
N GLY A 81 -15.76 4.40 15.74
CA GLY A 81 -15.81 3.02 15.26
C GLY A 81 -14.89 2.72 14.07
N ILE A 82 -14.00 3.65 13.68
CA ILE A 82 -13.10 3.43 12.54
C ILE A 82 -11.92 2.57 13.01
N THR A 83 -11.99 1.28 12.70
CA THR A 83 -10.95 0.28 13.02
C THR A 83 -10.21 -0.22 11.76
N VAL A 84 -10.58 0.29 10.58
CA VAL A 84 -9.94 -0.11 9.32
C VAL A 84 -8.51 0.40 9.29
N GLY A 85 -7.55 -0.52 9.28
CA GLY A 85 -6.13 -0.22 9.41
C GLY A 85 -5.60 0.80 8.41
N GLN A 86 -6.13 0.81 7.18
CA GLN A 86 -5.77 1.79 6.16
C GLN A 86 -6.13 3.23 6.60
N TYR A 87 -7.33 3.44 7.15
CA TYR A 87 -7.78 4.77 7.58
C TYR A 87 -7.11 5.24 8.87
N VAL A 88 -6.69 4.29 9.71
CA VAL A 88 -5.96 4.59 10.96
C VAL A 88 -4.49 4.90 10.69
N SER A 89 -3.89 4.22 9.70
CA SER A 89 -2.45 4.32 9.41
C SER A 89 -2.11 5.46 8.46
N ASP A 90 -3.02 5.86 7.58
CA ASP A 90 -2.79 6.93 6.61
C ASP A 90 -3.13 8.30 7.21
N GLN A 91 -2.10 9.02 7.65
CA GLN A 91 -2.24 10.37 8.20
C GLN A 91 -2.76 11.42 7.21
N ASN A 92 -2.80 11.11 5.91
CA ASN A 92 -3.32 12.01 4.88
C ASN A 92 -4.84 11.91 4.74
N ILE A 93 -5.47 10.91 5.33
CA ILE A 93 -6.93 10.74 5.29
C ILE A 93 -7.53 11.38 6.54
N ASP A 94 -8.24 12.49 6.35
CA ASP A 94 -9.05 13.07 7.41
C ASP A 94 -10.26 12.18 7.69
N THR A 95 -10.27 11.55 8.87
CA THR A 95 -11.35 10.70 9.36
C THR A 95 -12.28 11.41 10.34
N SER A 96 -12.01 12.69 10.63
CA SER A 96 -12.88 13.49 11.47
C SER A 96 -14.27 13.62 10.82
N GLU A 97 -15.31 13.55 11.61
CA GLU A 97 -16.70 13.64 11.15
C GLU A 97 -17.11 12.63 10.06
N LYS A 98 -16.39 11.51 9.96
CA LYS A 98 -16.70 10.41 9.04
C LYS A 98 -17.04 9.13 9.79
N SER A 99 -17.82 8.29 9.15
CA SER A 99 -18.16 6.94 9.63
C SER A 99 -17.91 5.90 8.53
N VAL A 100 -17.57 4.69 8.96
CA VAL A 100 -17.45 3.56 8.05
C VAL A 100 -18.84 2.97 7.80
N VAL A 101 -19.22 2.98 6.53
CA VAL A 101 -20.42 2.27 6.05
C VAL A 101 -19.98 0.92 5.55
N VAL A 102 -20.66 -0.12 5.99
CA VAL A 102 -20.40 -1.49 5.60
C VAL A 102 -21.53 -1.98 4.70
N ASP A 103 -21.15 -2.44 3.52
CA ASP A 103 -21.99 -3.15 2.59
C ASP A 103 -21.68 -4.64 2.72
N TRP A 104 -22.58 -5.40 3.31
CA TRP A 104 -22.45 -6.82 3.55
C TRP A 104 -23.29 -7.61 2.57
N TYR A 105 -22.65 -8.44 1.80
CA TYR A 105 -23.26 -9.42 0.93
C TYR A 105 -23.08 -10.80 1.54
N TYR A 106 -24.12 -11.61 1.60
CA TYR A 106 -24.05 -12.95 2.18
C TYR A 106 -24.94 -13.92 1.42
N LYS A 107 -24.50 -15.15 1.40
CA LYS A 107 -25.19 -16.24 0.75
C LYS A 107 -26.07 -16.97 1.73
N ARG A 108 -27.25 -17.29 1.29
CA ARG A 108 -28.17 -18.17 2.03
C ARG A 108 -28.54 -19.35 1.14
N GLU A 109 -28.21 -20.53 1.60
CA GLU A 109 -28.63 -21.77 0.99
C GLU A 109 -30.09 -22.05 1.36
N LYS A 110 -30.91 -22.40 0.34
CA LYS A 110 -32.27 -22.89 0.54
C LYS A 110 -32.30 -24.38 0.21
N PRO A 111 -32.85 -25.23 1.10
CA PRO A 111 -32.99 -26.67 0.81
C PRO A 111 -33.76 -26.89 -0.49
N GLY A 112 -33.11 -27.57 -1.46
CA GLY A 112 -33.72 -27.88 -2.76
C GLY A 112 -33.87 -26.71 -3.73
N SER A 113 -33.22 -25.56 -3.47
CA SER A 113 -33.26 -24.35 -4.30
C SER A 113 -31.86 -23.82 -4.55
N GLN A 114 -31.78 -22.87 -5.48
CA GLN A 114 -30.53 -22.17 -5.79
C GLN A 114 -30.11 -21.27 -4.61
N THR A 115 -28.79 -21.18 -4.37
CA THR A 115 -28.22 -20.24 -3.40
C THR A 115 -28.59 -18.80 -3.78
N VAL A 116 -29.12 -18.05 -2.83
CA VAL A 116 -29.49 -16.64 -3.01
C VAL A 116 -28.50 -15.73 -2.31
N VAL A 117 -28.21 -14.56 -2.90
CA VAL A 117 -27.38 -13.53 -2.28
C VAL A 117 -28.26 -12.45 -1.69
N HIS A 118 -28.08 -12.19 -0.40
CA HIS A 118 -28.70 -11.09 0.31
C HIS A 118 -27.71 -9.93 0.48
N TYR A 119 -28.26 -8.76 0.74
CA TYR A 119 -27.49 -7.54 0.93
C TYR A 119 -27.97 -6.80 2.17
N CYS A 120 -27.03 -6.40 3.02
CA CYS A 120 -27.27 -5.58 4.18
C CYS A 120 -26.30 -4.40 4.22
N LYS A 121 -26.83 -3.21 4.39
CA LYS A 121 -26.04 -1.99 4.62
C LYS A 121 -26.18 -1.57 6.06
N PHE A 122 -25.07 -1.34 6.75
CA PHE A 122 -25.11 -0.86 8.14
C PHE A 122 -23.95 0.12 8.43
N CYS A 123 -24.13 0.90 9.48
CA CYS A 123 -23.14 1.86 9.95
C CYS A 123 -23.26 1.99 11.47
N ASN A 124 -22.13 1.89 12.19
CA ASN A 124 -22.07 2.01 13.66
C ASN A 124 -23.14 1.19 14.39
N GLY A 125 -23.34 -0.06 13.96
CA GLY A 125 -24.32 -0.98 14.58
C GLY A 125 -25.79 -0.70 14.22
N VAL A 126 -26.06 0.27 13.34
CA VAL A 126 -27.40 0.58 12.84
C VAL A 126 -27.59 0.02 11.46
N VAL A 127 -28.57 -0.85 11.26
CA VAL A 127 -28.95 -1.35 9.94
C VAL A 127 -29.67 -0.25 9.18
N LEU A 128 -29.12 0.12 8.01
CA LEU A 128 -29.66 1.15 7.13
C LEU A 128 -30.63 0.56 6.11
N TYR A 129 -30.26 -0.60 5.60
CA TYR A 129 -31.06 -1.35 4.62
C TYR A 129 -30.72 -2.84 4.73
N ALA A 130 -31.72 -3.70 4.58
CA ALA A 130 -31.51 -5.14 4.45
C ALA A 130 -32.52 -5.70 3.43
N SER A 131 -32.01 -6.46 2.44
CA SER A 131 -32.86 -7.07 1.41
C SER A 131 -33.85 -8.10 1.97
N GLU A 132 -33.55 -8.71 3.11
CA GLU A 132 -34.47 -9.64 3.78
C GLU A 132 -35.74 -8.94 4.33
N ASN A 133 -35.66 -7.64 4.60
CA ASN A 133 -36.80 -6.85 5.08
C ASN A 133 -37.70 -6.35 3.93
N ASP A 134 -37.28 -6.54 2.68
CA ASP A 134 -38.07 -6.21 1.51
C ASP A 134 -38.85 -7.45 1.05
N PRO A 135 -40.21 -7.44 1.10
CA PRO A 135 -41.03 -8.59 0.72
C PRO A 135 -40.76 -9.08 -0.73
N ALA A 136 -40.31 -8.20 -1.63
CA ALA A 136 -40.01 -8.56 -3.00
C ALA A 136 -38.66 -9.31 -3.13
N LEU A 137 -37.74 -9.11 -2.19
CA LEU A 137 -36.38 -9.64 -2.22
C LEU A 137 -36.11 -10.73 -1.19
N ALA A 138 -36.96 -10.83 -0.14
CA ALA A 138 -36.78 -11.75 0.98
C ALA A 138 -36.65 -13.22 0.53
N GLU A 139 -37.39 -13.61 -0.50
CA GLU A 139 -37.38 -14.98 -1.02
C GLU A 139 -36.41 -15.17 -2.19
N ARG A 140 -36.27 -14.19 -3.08
CA ARG A 140 -35.48 -14.33 -4.29
C ARG A 140 -34.03 -13.88 -4.14
N GLY A 141 -33.71 -13.12 -3.09
CA GLY A 141 -32.41 -12.49 -2.89
C GLY A 141 -32.29 -11.12 -3.57
N PHE A 142 -31.15 -10.47 -3.37
CA PHE A 142 -30.86 -9.13 -3.89
C PHE A 142 -30.54 -9.15 -5.40
N TYR A 143 -29.93 -10.25 -5.87
CA TYR A 143 -29.62 -10.48 -7.28
C TYR A 143 -30.16 -11.83 -7.75
N ASP A 144 -30.82 -11.86 -8.88
CA ASP A 144 -31.40 -13.08 -9.46
C ASP A 144 -30.37 -14.14 -9.86
N HIS A 145 -29.14 -13.71 -10.17
CA HIS A 145 -28.07 -14.61 -10.57
C HIS A 145 -27.34 -15.26 -9.39
N GLY A 146 -27.65 -14.90 -8.12
CA GLY A 146 -27.07 -15.48 -6.92
C GLY A 146 -25.55 -15.29 -6.76
N ARG A 147 -24.96 -14.29 -7.40
CA ARG A 147 -23.51 -14.00 -7.36
C ARG A 147 -23.25 -12.62 -6.81
N TYR A 148 -22.07 -12.45 -6.20
CA TYR A 148 -21.58 -11.13 -5.79
C TYR A 148 -21.27 -10.25 -6.99
N PRO A 149 -21.58 -8.94 -6.92
CA PRO A 149 -21.35 -8.00 -8.04
C PRO A 149 -19.90 -7.54 -8.12
N PHE A 150 -18.96 -8.43 -7.86
CA PHE A 150 -17.52 -8.11 -7.85
C PHE A 150 -16.77 -9.11 -8.72
N VAL A 151 -15.80 -8.58 -9.47
CA VAL A 151 -14.91 -9.36 -10.34
C VAL A 151 -13.49 -9.06 -9.90
N PHE A 152 -12.78 -10.09 -9.47
CA PHE A 152 -11.37 -10.05 -9.12
C PHE A 152 -10.53 -10.47 -10.32
N ASP A 153 -9.46 -9.73 -10.57
CA ASP A 153 -8.51 -9.96 -11.66
C ASP A 153 -7.09 -9.90 -11.08
N ALA A 154 -6.56 -11.06 -10.66
CA ALA A 154 -5.23 -11.19 -10.10
C ALA A 154 -4.15 -11.24 -11.20
N LEU A 155 -2.97 -10.68 -10.92
CA LEU A 155 -1.80 -10.73 -11.82
C LEU A 155 -1.04 -12.04 -11.62
N PHE A 156 -0.57 -12.27 -10.41
CA PHE A 156 0.03 -13.53 -9.98
C PHE A 156 -0.87 -14.09 -8.88
N MET A 157 -1.45 -15.24 -9.14
CA MET A 157 -2.41 -15.87 -8.23
C MET A 157 -1.69 -16.38 -6.98
N GLU A 158 -2.35 -16.27 -5.83
CA GLU A 158 -1.92 -16.84 -4.57
C GLU A 158 -2.87 -18.00 -4.22
N GLU A 159 -2.34 -19.09 -3.66
CA GLU A 159 -3.16 -20.20 -3.21
C GLU A 159 -4.09 -19.75 -2.08
N ASP A 160 -5.28 -20.34 -2.02
CA ASP A 160 -6.31 -20.05 -1.01
C ASP A 160 -6.76 -18.58 -0.93
N SER A 161 -6.60 -17.80 -2.01
CA SER A 161 -7.00 -16.41 -2.06
C SER A 161 -7.49 -15.98 -3.46
N PRO A 162 -8.58 -15.22 -3.58
CA PRO A 162 -9.00 -14.61 -4.83
C PRO A 162 -8.14 -13.38 -5.20
N ALA A 163 -7.34 -12.89 -4.27
CA ALA A 163 -6.34 -11.85 -4.48
C ALA A 163 -4.96 -12.48 -4.73
N GLY A 164 -4.11 -11.75 -5.43
CA GLY A 164 -2.76 -12.17 -5.71
C GLY A 164 -1.76 -11.03 -5.50
N PHE A 165 -0.50 -11.24 -5.86
CA PHE A 165 0.56 -10.28 -5.71
C PHE A 165 0.95 -9.62 -7.03
N GLY A 166 1.61 -8.47 -6.95
CA GLY A 166 1.96 -7.63 -8.09
C GLY A 166 3.46 -7.57 -8.38
N TYR A 167 3.82 -6.78 -9.38
CA TYR A 167 5.23 -6.56 -9.72
C TYR A 167 6.02 -5.90 -8.60
N ILE A 168 5.39 -5.03 -7.80
CA ILE A 168 6.08 -4.37 -6.69
C ILE A 168 6.54 -5.40 -5.67
N ASP A 169 5.72 -6.41 -5.38
CA ASP A 169 6.05 -7.45 -4.42
C ASP A 169 7.26 -8.27 -4.88
N VAL A 170 7.28 -8.63 -6.17
CA VAL A 170 8.39 -9.40 -6.78
C VAL A 170 9.69 -8.58 -6.86
N MET A 171 9.59 -7.29 -7.14
CA MET A 171 10.76 -6.40 -7.31
C MET A 171 11.30 -5.83 -6.00
N LYS A 172 10.53 -5.85 -4.93
CA LYS A 172 10.81 -5.17 -3.66
C LYS A 172 12.17 -5.54 -3.05
N GLU A 173 12.52 -6.81 -3.03
CA GLU A 173 13.79 -7.26 -2.46
C GLU A 173 14.99 -6.77 -3.27
N CYS A 174 14.89 -6.87 -4.59
CA CYS A 174 15.93 -6.39 -5.50
C CYS A 174 16.11 -4.87 -5.38
N GLN A 175 15.02 -4.11 -5.37
CA GLN A 175 15.05 -2.65 -5.17
C GLN A 175 15.65 -2.28 -3.82
N THR A 176 15.27 -2.96 -2.75
CA THR A 176 15.82 -2.73 -1.41
C THR A 176 17.33 -2.98 -1.35
N ALA A 177 17.84 -3.98 -2.07
CA ALA A 177 19.27 -4.24 -2.16
C ALA A 177 20.01 -3.11 -2.90
N ILE A 178 19.44 -2.61 -4.00
CA ILE A 178 19.97 -1.46 -4.76
C ILE A 178 20.03 -0.21 -3.89
N ASP A 179 18.96 0.09 -3.15
CA ASP A 179 18.90 1.28 -2.29
C ASP A 179 19.92 1.22 -1.15
N LYS A 180 20.08 0.06 -0.51
CA LYS A 180 21.11 -0.14 0.52
C LYS A 180 22.53 0.05 -0.04
N MET A 181 22.79 -0.45 -1.25
CA MET A 181 24.08 -0.28 -1.91
C MET A 181 24.32 1.18 -2.29
N ASN A 182 23.34 1.88 -2.83
CA ASN A 182 23.45 3.31 -3.13
C ASN A 182 23.77 4.11 -1.86
N HIS A 183 23.04 3.87 -0.78
CA HIS A 183 23.29 4.54 0.50
C HIS A 183 24.71 4.30 1.03
N ALA A 184 25.18 3.05 1.01
CA ALA A 184 26.54 2.72 1.44
C ALA A 184 27.62 3.37 0.53
N MET A 185 27.33 3.48 -0.77
CA MET A 185 28.21 4.19 -1.71
C MET A 185 28.26 5.68 -1.42
N ASP A 186 27.12 6.31 -1.20
CA ASP A 186 27.03 7.74 -0.86
C ASP A 186 27.75 8.04 0.45
N GLU A 187 27.57 7.22 1.49
CA GLU A 187 28.33 7.35 2.75
C GLU A 187 29.84 7.20 2.53
N ASN A 188 30.28 6.23 1.73
CA ASN A 188 31.69 6.04 1.45
C ASN A 188 32.29 7.24 0.69
N VAL A 189 31.56 7.78 -0.30
CA VAL A 189 31.98 8.97 -1.05
C VAL A 189 32.09 10.18 -0.09
N LEU A 190 31.13 10.39 0.79
CA LEU A 190 31.17 11.47 1.78
C LEU A 190 32.33 11.31 2.76
N LEU A 191 32.58 10.07 3.23
CA LEU A 191 33.68 9.78 4.13
C LEU A 191 35.05 9.93 3.45
N SER A 192 35.17 9.50 2.18
CA SER A 192 36.41 9.59 1.42
C SER A 192 36.72 11.00 0.92
N SER A 193 35.70 11.85 0.75
CA SER A 193 35.86 13.25 0.35
C SER A 193 36.34 14.13 1.50
N ARG A 194 36.20 13.69 2.75
CA ARG A 194 36.66 14.41 3.95
C ARG A 194 37.92 13.76 4.45
N GLN A 195 39.03 14.47 4.37
CA GLN A 195 40.27 14.03 4.99
C GLN A 195 40.12 14.02 6.50
N ARG A 196 40.28 12.86 7.11
CA ARG A 196 40.23 12.66 8.57
C ARG A 196 41.67 12.42 9.07
N TYR A 197 41.91 12.82 10.30
CA TYR A 197 43.21 12.67 10.92
C TYR A 197 43.07 11.92 12.23
N VAL A 198 44.10 11.16 12.56
CA VAL A 198 44.28 10.58 13.89
C VAL A 198 45.34 11.43 14.59
N LEU A 199 44.96 12.00 15.70
CA LEU A 199 45.80 12.81 16.56
C LEU A 199 46.04 12.09 17.90
N SER A 200 47.28 12.11 18.37
CA SER A 200 47.57 11.73 19.76
C SER A 200 47.26 12.90 20.68
N ASP A 201 46.70 12.65 21.86
CA ASP A 201 46.43 13.69 22.88
C ASP A 201 47.69 14.49 23.27
N THR A 202 48.88 13.94 23.00
CA THR A 202 50.18 14.55 23.27
C THR A 202 50.78 15.28 22.05
N ALA A 203 50.07 15.31 20.91
CA ALA A 203 50.59 15.87 19.66
C ALA A 203 50.73 17.40 19.67
N GLY A 204 50.09 18.11 20.60
CA GLY A 204 50.16 19.58 20.72
C GLY A 204 49.68 20.34 19.48
N VAL A 205 48.84 19.73 18.66
CA VAL A 205 48.27 20.31 17.42
C VAL A 205 47.05 21.14 17.77
N ASN A 206 46.95 22.35 17.22
CA ASN A 206 45.76 23.18 17.38
C ASN A 206 44.65 22.67 16.45
N GLU A 207 43.61 22.01 17.03
CA GLU A 207 42.49 21.41 16.30
C GLU A 207 41.64 22.46 15.56
N GLU A 208 41.50 23.67 16.13
CA GLU A 208 40.75 24.76 15.51
C GLU A 208 41.44 25.24 14.24
N GLU A 209 42.76 25.33 14.21
CA GLU A 209 43.54 25.70 13.04
C GLU A 209 43.55 24.58 12.01
N LEU A 210 43.57 23.31 12.44
CA LEU A 210 43.54 22.14 11.56
C LEU A 210 42.18 21.99 10.81
N THR A 211 41.11 22.40 11.45
CA THR A 211 39.75 22.32 10.85
C THR A 211 39.39 23.55 10.03
N ASP A 212 40.10 24.65 10.16
CA ASP A 212 39.91 25.89 9.42
C ASP A 212 40.62 25.84 8.07
N LEU A 213 39.88 25.48 7.02
CA LEU A 213 40.39 25.37 5.64
C LEU A 213 40.87 26.72 5.04
N SER A 214 40.64 27.85 5.71
CA SER A 214 41.08 29.17 5.24
C SER A 214 42.51 29.51 5.70
N ARG A 215 43.12 28.69 6.54
CA ARG A 215 44.46 28.90 7.08
C ARG A 215 45.48 28.03 6.37
N ASP A 216 46.53 28.65 5.87
CA ASP A 216 47.65 27.97 5.21
C ASP A 216 48.68 27.42 6.21
N ILE A 217 48.66 27.89 7.45
CA ILE A 217 49.65 27.54 8.49
C ILE A 217 48.97 27.03 9.72
N ILE A 218 49.39 25.85 10.19
CA ILE A 218 48.91 25.21 11.39
C ILE A 218 50.04 25.21 12.45
N HIS A 219 49.79 25.70 13.61
CA HIS A 219 50.78 25.77 14.71
C HIS A 219 50.76 24.51 15.54
N VAL A 220 51.92 23.97 15.82
CA VAL A 220 52.13 22.79 16.65
C VAL A 220 53.07 23.11 17.82
N VAL A 221 52.66 22.77 19.03
CA VAL A 221 53.49 22.92 20.22
C VAL A 221 54.18 21.59 20.49
N GLY A 222 55.51 21.53 20.24
CA GLY A 222 56.28 20.32 20.48
C GLY A 222 56.90 19.71 19.20
N ARG A 223 57.24 18.43 19.26
CA ARG A 223 57.79 17.68 18.13
C ARG A 223 56.70 16.88 17.46
N LEU A 224 56.47 17.08 16.16
CA LEU A 224 55.66 16.24 15.32
C LEU A 224 56.44 14.95 14.97
N ASN A 225 55.89 13.82 15.39
CA ASN A 225 56.33 12.50 14.99
C ASN A 225 55.23 11.86 14.14
N ASP A 226 55.61 10.96 13.23
CA ASP A 226 54.65 10.22 12.38
C ASP A 226 53.57 9.45 13.19
N ASP A 227 53.89 9.07 14.43
CA ASP A 227 52.91 8.41 15.33
C ASP A 227 51.96 9.39 16.00
N SER A 228 52.28 10.69 16.02
CA SER A 228 51.48 11.74 16.69
C SER A 228 50.40 12.30 15.80
N PHE A 229 50.61 12.26 14.50
CA PHE A 229 49.71 12.80 13.50
C PHE A 229 49.77 11.98 12.22
N ARG A 230 48.68 11.42 11.79
CA ARG A 230 48.58 10.72 10.51
C ARG A 230 47.20 10.86 9.88
N PRO A 231 47.13 10.98 8.55
CA PRO A 231 45.83 10.95 7.88
C PRO A 231 45.19 9.57 8.00
N LEU A 232 43.90 9.55 8.34
CA LEU A 232 43.09 8.34 8.33
C LEU A 232 42.61 8.10 6.86
N GLN A 233 43.22 7.16 6.19
CA GLN A 233 42.80 6.80 4.84
C GLN A 233 41.51 5.97 4.93
N THR A 234 40.43 6.49 4.37
CA THR A 234 39.21 5.71 4.16
C THR A 234 39.41 4.89 2.88
N ALA A 235 39.17 3.59 2.98
CA ALA A 235 39.22 2.73 1.80
C ALA A 235 38.17 3.20 0.79
N GLY A 236 38.61 3.46 -0.44
CA GLY A 236 37.70 3.80 -1.54
C GLY A 236 36.77 2.66 -1.91
N LEU A 237 35.71 2.97 -2.62
CA LEU A 237 34.77 1.98 -3.15
C LEU A 237 35.49 0.92 -3.98
N GLN A 238 35.29 -0.33 -3.63
CA GLN A 238 35.83 -1.45 -4.41
C GLN A 238 34.99 -1.65 -5.67
N GLY A 239 35.62 -1.94 -6.79
CA GLY A 239 34.94 -2.20 -8.08
C GLY A 239 33.87 -3.31 -8.01
N ASN A 240 34.03 -4.27 -7.09
CA ASN A 240 33.05 -5.33 -6.85
C ASN A 240 31.69 -4.79 -6.38
N SER A 241 31.67 -3.70 -5.60
CA SER A 241 30.42 -3.09 -5.12
C SER A 241 29.61 -2.50 -6.27
N LEU A 242 30.26 -1.84 -7.21
CA LEU A 242 29.64 -1.30 -8.42
C LEU A 242 29.11 -2.42 -9.32
N SER A 243 29.90 -3.48 -9.52
CA SER A 243 29.50 -4.64 -10.31
C SER A 243 28.28 -5.34 -9.71
N TYR A 244 28.25 -5.53 -8.39
CA TYR A 244 27.12 -6.11 -7.69
C TYR A 244 25.85 -5.27 -7.84
N ARG A 245 25.96 -3.94 -7.63
CA ARG A 245 24.81 -3.02 -7.82
C ARG A 245 24.27 -3.10 -9.25
N ASN A 246 25.17 -3.08 -10.27
CA ASN A 246 24.75 -3.17 -11.66
C ASN A 246 24.10 -4.52 -11.98
N SER A 247 24.60 -5.63 -11.43
CA SER A 247 23.97 -6.94 -11.55
C SER A 247 22.54 -6.94 -10.97
N ARG A 248 22.30 -6.27 -9.83
CA ARG A 248 20.96 -6.14 -9.26
C ARG A 248 20.03 -5.28 -10.11
N ILE A 249 20.54 -4.25 -10.77
CA ILE A 249 19.76 -3.43 -11.71
C ILE A 249 19.34 -4.25 -12.93
N GLU A 250 20.25 -5.06 -13.47
CA GLU A 250 19.92 -5.95 -14.61
C GLU A 250 18.90 -7.02 -14.20
N GLU A 251 19.06 -7.62 -13.03
CA GLU A 251 18.08 -8.56 -12.47
C GLU A 251 16.68 -7.91 -12.32
N LEU A 252 16.62 -6.67 -11.83
CA LEU A 252 15.37 -5.92 -11.72
C LEU A 252 14.71 -5.70 -13.09
N LYS A 253 15.48 -5.37 -14.11
CA LYS A 253 15.00 -5.22 -15.49
C LYS A 253 14.48 -6.55 -16.05
N GLU A 254 15.15 -7.66 -15.76
CA GLU A 254 14.71 -8.99 -16.20
C GLU A 254 13.39 -9.39 -15.55
N ILE A 255 13.28 -9.19 -14.24
CA ILE A 255 12.05 -9.49 -13.47
C ILE A 255 10.88 -8.63 -13.96
N SER A 256 11.11 -7.34 -14.21
CA SER A 256 10.07 -6.43 -14.70
C SER A 256 9.65 -6.68 -16.15
N GLY A 257 10.41 -7.49 -16.91
CA GLY A 257 10.21 -7.69 -18.34
C GLY A 257 10.52 -6.47 -19.20
N ASN A 258 11.07 -5.41 -18.60
CA ASN A 258 11.44 -4.18 -19.29
C ASN A 258 12.83 -4.32 -19.91
N ARG A 259 12.93 -5.08 -20.99
CA ARG A 259 14.14 -5.15 -21.80
C ARG A 259 14.13 -4.00 -22.79
N ASP A 260 15.26 -3.31 -22.90
CA ASP A 260 15.49 -2.38 -24.02
C ASP A 260 15.38 -3.17 -25.34
N MET A 261 14.27 -3.02 -26.03
CA MET A 261 14.04 -3.61 -27.34
C MET A 261 14.85 -2.93 -28.46
N ALA A 262 15.77 -2.06 -28.10
CA ALA A 262 16.62 -1.26 -29.01
C ALA A 262 18.06 -1.75 -29.03
N GLN A 263 18.30 -3.07 -28.91
CA GLN A 263 19.63 -3.66 -29.26
C GLN A 263 19.50 -4.59 -30.46
#